data_73bab2b838135d0f2057e7ed0b6b7ab6
#
_entry.id   73bab2b838135d0f2057e7ed0b6b7ab6
#
_cell.length_a   1.000
_cell.length_b   1.000
_cell.length_c   1.000
_cell.angle_alpha   90.00
_cell.angle_beta   90.00
_cell.angle_gamma   90.00
#
_symmetry.space_group_name_H-M   'P 1'
#
loop_
_entity.id
_entity.type
_entity.pdbx_description
1 polymer ?
#
loop_
_entity_poly.entity_id
_entity_poly.type
_entity_poly.pdbx_seq_one_letter_code
_entity_poly.pdbx_strand_id
1 'polypeptide(L)'
;RGHNQESSWRLPLYEGNIYLNSRDRRNKYDRSAKEIVDYFTPSYDGVKGISTWAGHGNDPLYYSLDVLKEIASYGYEHDGKKTIYIYPEMNHTDKDFGFVMKNQVYPLVEFMGTIKSNVAFRAKNVFWQGQVYTKDWEPVVSGKYAAEVIPILEETTDKTQDLSIAGRMGLWTAGSVDGWGVRCSRDDPSFDRSRQFSSQKLSNHVLRKTVYSLACGAKYIHN
;
A
#
# COMPACT_ATOMS: atom_id res chain seq x y z
N ARG A 1 13.18 0.01 -11.65
CA ARG A 1 11.81 -0.39 -11.30
C ARG A 1 11.12 -0.79 -12.59
N GLY A 2 10.86 -2.07 -12.77
CA GLY A 2 10.12 -2.56 -13.92
C GLY A 2 8.64 -2.66 -13.56
N HIS A 3 7.80 -2.52 -14.57
CA HIS A 3 6.36 -2.73 -14.46
C HIS A 3 6.01 -3.91 -15.35
N ASN A 4 5.08 -4.73 -14.92
CA ASN A 4 4.48 -5.69 -15.83
C ASN A 4 3.44 -4.96 -16.68
N GLN A 5 3.88 -4.51 -17.84
CA GLN A 5 3.05 -3.76 -18.77
C GLN A 5 2.64 -4.57 -19.99
N GLU A 6 2.65 -5.87 -19.86
CA GLU A 6 2.05 -6.69 -20.89
C GLU A 6 0.62 -6.22 -21.13
N SER A 7 0.42 -5.50 -22.22
CA SER A 7 -0.88 -4.90 -22.56
C SER A 7 -1.99 -5.94 -22.66
N SER A 8 -1.61 -7.18 -22.95
CA SER A 8 -2.52 -8.31 -23.10
C SER A 8 -3.34 -8.64 -21.84
N TRP A 9 -2.80 -8.43 -20.64
CA TRP A 9 -3.58 -8.69 -19.42
C TRP A 9 -4.41 -7.48 -18.97
N ARG A 10 -3.94 -6.26 -19.28
CA ARG A 10 -4.65 -5.03 -18.95
C ARG A 10 -5.87 -4.79 -19.85
N LEU A 11 -5.73 -5.04 -21.14
CA LEU A 11 -6.78 -4.78 -22.14
C LEU A 11 -8.12 -5.44 -21.82
N PRO A 12 -8.19 -6.74 -21.49
CA PRO A 12 -9.46 -7.37 -21.15
C PRO A 12 -10.11 -6.77 -19.90
N LEU A 13 -9.31 -6.25 -18.96
CA LEU A 13 -9.78 -5.68 -17.72
C LEU A 13 -10.20 -4.20 -17.87
N TYR A 14 -9.56 -3.47 -18.79
CA TYR A 14 -9.64 -2.02 -18.89
C TYR A 14 -9.99 -1.51 -20.26
N GLU A 15 -10.58 -2.32 -21.10
CA GLU A 15 -11.05 -1.89 -22.41
C GLU A 15 -11.98 -0.67 -22.26
N GLY A 16 -11.64 0.41 -22.95
CA GLY A 16 -12.34 1.69 -22.83
C GLY A 16 -11.97 2.55 -21.62
N ASN A 17 -11.08 2.11 -20.74
CA ASN A 17 -10.65 2.90 -19.60
C ASN A 17 -9.45 3.79 -19.93
N ILE A 18 -9.74 5.03 -20.29
CA ILE A 18 -8.74 6.06 -20.60
C ILE A 18 -7.89 6.43 -19.35
N TYR A 19 -8.41 6.20 -18.14
CA TYR A 19 -7.78 6.55 -16.89
C TYR A 19 -6.41 5.90 -16.73
N LEU A 20 -6.30 4.60 -16.89
CA LEU A 20 -5.04 3.88 -16.75
C LEU A 20 -4.03 4.21 -17.83
N ASN A 21 -4.50 4.44 -19.05
CA ASN A 21 -3.65 4.83 -20.17
C ASN A 21 -3.15 6.27 -20.06
N SER A 22 -3.91 7.17 -19.45
CA SER A 22 -3.58 8.59 -19.33
C SER A 22 -2.74 8.93 -18.11
N ARG A 23 -2.80 8.14 -17.05
CA ARG A 23 -2.09 8.42 -15.80
C ARG A 23 -0.73 7.79 -15.68
N ASP A 24 -0.43 6.77 -16.42
CA ASP A 24 0.91 6.22 -16.45
C ASP A 24 1.85 7.16 -17.20
N ARG A 25 2.38 8.11 -16.46
CA ARG A 25 3.40 9.05 -16.95
C ARG A 25 4.80 8.47 -16.89
N ARG A 26 4.95 7.26 -16.37
CA ARG A 26 6.24 6.59 -16.28
C ARG A 26 6.48 5.79 -17.53
N ASN A 27 7.74 5.70 -17.88
CA ASN A 27 8.15 4.96 -19.05
C ASN A 27 7.53 3.57 -19.03
N LYS A 28 6.85 3.25 -20.09
CA LYS A 28 6.32 1.92 -20.33
C LYS A 28 7.53 0.99 -20.49
N TYR A 29 7.68 0.10 -19.53
CA TYR A 29 8.64 -0.99 -19.63
C TYR A 29 7.86 -2.24 -19.99
N ASP A 30 7.99 -2.69 -21.20
CA ASP A 30 7.49 -3.99 -21.61
C ASP A 30 8.41 -5.05 -21.02
N ARG A 31 8.06 -5.51 -19.83
CA ARG A 31 8.75 -6.63 -19.19
C ARG A 31 7.80 -7.81 -19.07
N SER A 32 8.31 -8.97 -19.37
CA SER A 32 7.60 -10.22 -19.14
C SER A 32 7.41 -10.47 -17.63
N ALA A 33 6.42 -11.28 -17.30
CA ALA A 33 6.18 -11.75 -15.93
C ALA A 33 7.46 -12.34 -15.32
N LYS A 34 8.14 -13.19 -16.08
CA LYS A 34 9.39 -13.84 -15.65
C LYS A 34 10.49 -12.82 -15.31
N GLU A 35 10.71 -11.82 -16.13
CA GLU A 35 11.74 -10.78 -15.86
C GLU A 35 11.43 -10.00 -14.59
N ILE A 36 10.17 -9.77 -14.28
CA ILE A 36 9.76 -9.09 -13.04
C ILE A 36 10.00 -10.00 -11.83
N VAL A 37 9.60 -11.26 -11.90
CA VAL A 37 9.83 -12.23 -10.83
C VAL A 37 11.32 -12.40 -10.56
N ASP A 38 12.12 -12.63 -11.59
CA ASP A 38 13.57 -12.76 -11.49
C ASP A 38 14.25 -11.52 -10.89
N TYR A 39 13.66 -10.34 -11.10
CA TYR A 39 14.16 -9.10 -10.49
C TYR A 39 13.90 -9.02 -8.99
N PHE A 40 12.74 -9.51 -8.53
CA PHE A 40 12.34 -9.37 -7.13
C PHE A 40 12.86 -10.50 -6.23
N THR A 41 12.98 -11.70 -6.76
CA THR A 41 13.32 -12.88 -5.95
C THR A 41 14.66 -12.77 -5.21
N PRO A 42 15.74 -12.17 -5.75
CA PRO A 42 16.98 -11.95 -4.99
C PRO A 42 16.82 -11.00 -3.80
N SER A 43 15.75 -10.18 -3.78
CA SER A 43 15.51 -9.25 -2.66
C SER A 43 15.14 -9.97 -1.36
N TYR A 44 14.82 -11.25 -1.41
CA TYR A 44 14.56 -12.06 -0.23
C TYR A 44 15.84 -12.58 0.44
N ASP A 45 17.00 -12.47 -0.22
CA ASP A 45 18.25 -13.01 0.31
C ASP A 45 18.69 -12.26 1.56
N GLY A 46 19.02 -13.00 2.61
CA GLY A 46 19.54 -12.44 3.87
C GLY A 46 18.52 -11.65 4.71
N VAL A 47 17.24 -11.61 4.33
CA VAL A 47 16.19 -10.88 5.05
C VAL A 47 15.05 -11.80 5.48
N LYS A 48 14.25 -11.37 6.46
CA LYS A 48 13.07 -12.10 6.95
C LYS A 48 11.81 -11.88 6.09
N GLY A 49 11.88 -10.95 5.17
CA GLY A 49 10.79 -10.59 4.28
C GLY A 49 11.07 -9.28 3.56
N ILE A 50 10.23 -8.95 2.58
CA ILE A 50 10.35 -7.71 1.81
C ILE A 50 9.09 -6.86 1.91
N SER A 51 9.23 -5.55 1.70
CA SER A 51 8.10 -4.68 1.39
C SER A 51 8.33 -4.00 0.05
N THR A 52 7.33 -4.01 -0.80
CA THR A 52 7.41 -3.39 -2.13
C THR A 52 6.05 -2.88 -2.61
N TRP A 53 6.08 -2.02 -3.61
CA TRP A 53 4.84 -1.50 -4.20
C TRP A 53 4.21 -2.54 -5.12
N ALA A 54 2.93 -2.82 -4.90
CA ALA A 54 2.12 -3.62 -5.82
C ALA A 54 1.51 -2.77 -6.94
N GLY A 55 1.29 -1.51 -6.65
CA GLY A 55 0.75 -0.49 -7.55
C GLY A 55 0.90 0.89 -6.94
N HIS A 56 0.28 1.89 -7.54
CA HIS A 56 0.26 3.27 -7.04
C HIS A 56 -1.07 3.93 -7.42
N GLY A 57 -1.51 4.95 -6.70
CA GLY A 57 -2.74 5.65 -7.02
C GLY A 57 -2.82 6.18 -8.47
N ASN A 58 -1.68 6.48 -9.08
CA ASN A 58 -1.62 6.87 -10.49
C ASN A 58 -1.64 5.68 -11.46
N ASP A 59 -1.20 4.52 -11.02
CA ASP A 59 -1.29 3.25 -11.76
C ASP A 59 -1.36 2.09 -10.76
N PRO A 60 -2.57 1.75 -10.30
CA PRO A 60 -2.75 0.68 -9.31
C PRO A 60 -2.41 -0.71 -9.84
N LEU A 61 -2.15 -0.83 -11.12
CA LEU A 61 -1.90 -2.08 -11.81
C LEU A 61 -0.50 -2.14 -12.43
N TYR A 62 0.50 -1.78 -11.65
CA TYR A 62 1.90 -1.92 -12.09
C TYR A 62 2.24 -3.34 -12.48
N TYR A 63 1.75 -4.29 -11.69
CA TYR A 63 1.99 -5.71 -11.88
C TYR A 63 0.66 -6.43 -12.01
N SER A 64 0.65 -7.52 -12.77
CA SER A 64 -0.49 -8.42 -12.79
C SER A 64 -0.64 -9.13 -11.44
N LEU A 65 -1.84 -9.57 -11.15
CA LEU A 65 -2.13 -10.33 -9.94
C LEU A 65 -1.27 -11.60 -9.85
N ASP A 66 -1.07 -12.28 -10.98
CA ASP A 66 -0.29 -13.52 -11.03
C ASP A 66 1.19 -13.27 -10.74
N VAL A 67 1.77 -12.19 -11.27
CA VAL A 67 3.16 -11.80 -10.95
C VAL A 67 3.32 -11.49 -9.47
N LEU A 68 2.38 -10.77 -8.87
CA LEU A 68 2.43 -10.48 -7.43
C LEU A 68 2.33 -11.76 -6.60
N LYS A 69 1.44 -12.68 -6.98
CA LYS A 69 1.31 -13.97 -6.31
C LYS A 69 2.59 -14.81 -6.43
N GLU A 70 3.19 -14.87 -7.61
CA GLU A 70 4.41 -15.63 -7.86
C GLU A 70 5.59 -15.11 -7.03
N ILE A 71 5.80 -13.79 -6.99
CA ILE A 71 6.83 -13.17 -6.15
C ILE A 71 6.62 -13.51 -4.67
N ALA A 72 5.40 -13.37 -4.17
CA ALA A 72 5.10 -13.64 -2.77
C ALA A 72 5.20 -15.12 -2.41
N SER A 73 4.78 -16.04 -3.32
CA SER A 73 4.95 -17.48 -3.18
C SER A 73 6.41 -17.85 -3.06
N TYR A 74 7.26 -17.28 -3.90
CA TYR A 74 8.70 -17.53 -3.84
C TYR A 74 9.25 -17.23 -2.44
N GLY A 75 8.92 -16.06 -1.86
CA GLY A 75 9.37 -15.71 -0.52
C GLY A 75 8.87 -16.68 0.55
N TYR A 76 7.61 -17.08 0.46
CA TYR A 76 7.01 -18.00 1.41
C TYR A 76 7.61 -19.40 1.33
N GLU A 77 7.86 -19.92 0.14
CA GLU A 77 8.47 -21.23 -0.12
C GLU A 77 9.96 -21.27 0.29
N HIS A 78 10.63 -20.11 0.29
CA HIS A 78 12.02 -19.96 0.70
C HIS A 78 12.10 -19.44 2.16
N ASP A 79 11.93 -20.34 3.13
CA ASP A 79 12.00 -20.10 4.57
C ASP A 79 10.80 -19.34 5.19
N GLY A 80 9.61 -19.40 4.61
CA GLY A 80 8.41 -18.76 5.13
C GLY A 80 8.54 -17.23 5.22
N LYS A 81 9.31 -16.63 4.31
CA LYS A 81 9.55 -15.17 4.29
C LYS A 81 8.29 -14.41 3.94
N LYS A 82 8.07 -13.33 4.64
CA LYS A 82 6.87 -12.50 4.45
C LYS A 82 7.04 -11.48 3.35
N THR A 83 5.94 -11.18 2.69
CA THR A 83 5.82 -10.08 1.73
C THR A 83 4.79 -9.08 2.22
N ILE A 84 5.11 -7.80 2.17
CA ILE A 84 4.15 -6.72 2.38
C ILE A 84 4.04 -5.94 1.08
N TYR A 85 2.91 -6.10 0.39
CA TYR A 85 2.61 -5.27 -0.77
C TYR A 85 2.00 -3.95 -0.35
N ILE A 86 2.51 -2.85 -0.90
CA ILE A 86 2.07 -1.50 -0.56
C ILE A 86 1.37 -0.88 -1.75
N TYR A 87 0.16 -0.38 -1.53
CA TYR A 87 -0.57 0.49 -2.45
C TYR A 87 -0.53 1.92 -1.91
N PRO A 88 0.45 2.75 -2.35
CA PRO A 88 0.50 4.15 -1.95
C PRO A 88 -0.48 5.00 -2.77
N GLU A 89 -1.02 6.02 -2.11
CA GLU A 89 -1.79 7.09 -2.76
C GLU A 89 -3.02 6.64 -3.56
N MET A 90 -3.64 5.52 -3.19
CA MET A 90 -4.91 5.11 -3.77
C MET A 90 -5.97 6.18 -3.55
N ASN A 91 -6.70 6.50 -4.61
CA ASN A 91 -7.73 7.52 -4.56
C ASN A 91 -9.10 6.90 -4.85
N HIS A 92 -9.94 6.83 -3.82
CA HIS A 92 -11.29 6.29 -3.87
C HIS A 92 -12.25 7.10 -4.75
N THR A 93 -11.92 8.37 -5.06
CA THR A 93 -12.73 9.19 -5.98
C THR A 93 -12.49 8.86 -7.45
N ASP A 94 -11.47 8.07 -7.74
CA ASP A 94 -11.24 7.59 -9.08
C ASP A 94 -12.36 6.61 -9.47
N LYS A 95 -12.98 6.86 -10.61
CA LYS A 95 -14.14 6.08 -11.10
C LYS A 95 -13.87 4.59 -11.25
N ASP A 96 -12.60 4.20 -11.35
CA ASP A 96 -12.17 2.81 -11.47
C ASP A 96 -11.76 2.19 -10.15
N PHE A 97 -11.84 2.92 -9.05
CA PHE A 97 -11.39 2.47 -7.75
C PHE A 97 -12.05 1.15 -7.33
N GLY A 98 -13.38 1.09 -7.38
CA GLY A 98 -14.12 -0.12 -7.02
C GLY A 98 -13.77 -1.32 -7.92
N PHE A 99 -13.53 -1.08 -9.21
CA PHE A 99 -13.07 -2.12 -10.12
C PHE A 99 -11.70 -2.67 -9.73
N VAL A 100 -10.74 -1.80 -9.43
CA VAL A 100 -9.39 -2.18 -8.99
C VAL A 100 -9.44 -2.95 -7.67
N MET A 101 -10.22 -2.47 -6.70
CA MET A 101 -10.38 -3.16 -5.42
C MET A 101 -10.92 -4.58 -5.61
N LYS A 102 -11.98 -4.74 -6.40
CA LYS A 102 -12.64 -6.03 -6.64
C LYS A 102 -11.77 -7.02 -7.41
N ASN A 103 -11.07 -6.57 -8.45
CA ASN A 103 -10.45 -7.47 -9.43
C ASN A 103 -8.94 -7.67 -9.22
N GLN A 104 -8.29 -6.76 -8.48
CA GLN A 104 -6.85 -6.84 -8.22
C GLN A 104 -6.54 -6.92 -6.72
N VAL A 105 -7.05 -5.96 -5.94
CA VAL A 105 -6.59 -5.78 -4.57
C VAL A 105 -7.14 -6.86 -3.63
N TYR A 106 -8.45 -7.06 -3.61
CA TYR A 106 -9.04 -8.09 -2.74
C TYR A 106 -8.64 -9.52 -3.08
N PRO A 107 -8.57 -9.93 -4.35
CA PRO A 107 -8.00 -11.24 -4.70
C PRO A 107 -6.53 -11.39 -4.27
N LEU A 108 -5.75 -10.30 -4.28
CA LEU A 108 -4.39 -10.31 -3.74
C LEU A 108 -4.41 -10.46 -2.21
N VAL A 109 -5.26 -9.71 -1.50
CA VAL A 109 -5.39 -9.79 -0.04
C VAL A 109 -5.75 -11.21 0.39
N GLU A 110 -6.73 -11.83 -0.27
CA GLU A 110 -7.14 -13.21 0.01
C GLU A 110 -5.99 -14.20 -0.18
N PHE A 111 -5.25 -14.06 -1.27
CA PHE A 111 -4.07 -14.88 -1.51
C PHE A 111 -2.98 -14.66 -0.45
N MET A 112 -2.69 -13.41 -0.09
CA MET A 112 -1.67 -13.07 0.91
C MET A 112 -1.99 -13.67 2.28
N GLY A 113 -3.26 -13.80 2.62
CA GLY A 113 -3.71 -14.50 3.83
C GLY A 113 -3.29 -15.97 3.85
N THR A 114 -3.33 -16.66 2.71
CA THR A 114 -2.94 -18.09 2.63
C THR A 114 -1.46 -18.32 2.91
N ILE A 115 -0.61 -17.31 2.68
CA ILE A 115 0.84 -17.35 2.91
C ILE A 115 1.29 -16.46 4.08
N LYS A 116 0.36 -16.06 4.96
CA LYS A 116 0.63 -15.24 6.16
C LYS A 116 1.37 -13.93 5.86
N SER A 117 1.09 -13.34 4.71
CA SER A 117 1.67 -12.09 4.21
C SER A 117 0.60 -10.99 4.19
N ASN A 118 0.97 -9.74 3.87
CA ASN A 118 0.09 -8.61 4.08
C ASN A 118 -0.01 -7.69 2.86
N VAL A 119 -1.11 -6.95 2.78
CA VAL A 119 -1.31 -5.82 1.87
C VAL A 119 -1.51 -4.55 2.68
N ALA A 120 -0.69 -3.54 2.40
CA ALA A 120 -0.71 -2.27 3.09
C ALA A 120 -1.28 -1.16 2.19
N PHE A 121 -2.23 -0.40 2.74
CA PHE A 121 -2.75 0.79 2.10
C PHE A 121 -2.12 2.02 2.73
N ARG A 122 -1.24 2.68 1.99
CA ARG A 122 -0.68 3.97 2.33
C ARG A 122 -1.50 5.05 1.64
N ALA A 123 -2.73 5.21 2.12
CA ALA A 123 -3.70 6.10 1.50
C ALA A 123 -3.71 7.47 2.16
N LYS A 124 -3.89 8.49 1.32
CA LYS A 124 -4.07 9.87 1.76
C LYS A 124 -5.51 10.06 2.22
N ASN A 125 -5.69 10.46 3.47
CA ASN A 125 -6.97 10.93 4.00
C ASN A 125 -8.15 9.93 3.96
N VAL A 126 -8.00 8.74 3.38
CA VAL A 126 -9.10 7.85 3.08
C VAL A 126 -9.88 7.38 4.31
N PHE A 127 -9.18 7.16 5.43
CA PHE A 127 -9.78 6.55 6.61
C PHE A 127 -10.45 7.53 7.59
N TRP A 128 -10.50 8.82 7.30
CA TRP A 128 -11.20 9.78 8.16
C TRP A 128 -12.16 10.70 7.40
N GLN A 129 -12.08 10.74 6.08
CA GLN A 129 -12.99 11.58 5.26
C GLN A 129 -14.38 10.96 5.01
N GLY A 130 -14.76 9.96 5.78
CA GLY A 130 -16.02 9.26 5.61
C GLY A 130 -16.03 8.24 4.46
N GLN A 131 -14.91 8.00 3.82
CA GLN A 131 -14.79 7.12 2.67
C GLN A 131 -14.78 5.64 3.04
N VAL A 132 -14.39 5.35 4.26
CA VAL A 132 -14.45 4.00 4.83
C VAL A 132 -15.85 3.41 4.82
N TYR A 133 -16.88 4.25 4.76
CA TYR A 133 -18.26 3.84 4.67
C TYR A 133 -18.72 3.55 3.22
N THR A 134 -17.85 3.75 2.26
CA THR A 134 -18.17 3.38 0.89
C THR A 134 -18.13 1.86 0.72
N LYS A 135 -18.96 1.37 -0.17
CA LYS A 135 -19.07 -0.06 -0.46
C LYS A 135 -17.74 -0.72 -0.79
N ASP A 136 -16.83 0.01 -1.41
CA ASP A 136 -15.52 -0.50 -1.81
C ASP A 136 -14.60 -0.79 -0.62
N TRP A 137 -14.82 -0.15 0.54
CA TRP A 137 -14.06 -0.38 1.76
C TRP A 137 -14.74 -1.32 2.75
N GLU A 138 -15.98 -1.72 2.50
CA GLU A 138 -16.74 -2.60 3.39
C GLU A 138 -15.97 -3.85 3.83
N PRO A 139 -15.25 -4.58 2.94
CA PRO A 139 -14.50 -5.76 3.37
C PRO A 139 -13.39 -5.47 4.40
N VAL A 140 -12.81 -4.27 4.37
CA VAL A 140 -11.81 -3.85 5.37
C VAL A 140 -12.50 -3.42 6.66
N VAL A 141 -13.52 -2.58 6.56
CA VAL A 141 -14.22 -2.03 7.75
C VAL A 141 -14.96 -3.13 8.54
N SER A 142 -15.51 -4.12 7.83
CA SER A 142 -16.17 -5.27 8.47
C SER A 142 -15.23 -6.22 9.19
N GLY A 143 -13.91 -6.06 9.04
CA GLY A 143 -12.91 -6.96 9.62
C GLY A 143 -12.68 -8.26 8.84
N LYS A 144 -13.28 -8.40 7.65
CA LYS A 144 -13.07 -9.60 6.81
C LYS A 144 -11.59 -9.89 6.55
N TYR A 145 -10.78 -8.85 6.48
CA TYR A 145 -9.35 -8.92 6.19
C TYR A 145 -8.49 -8.33 7.31
N ALA A 146 -8.91 -8.51 8.56
CA ALA A 146 -8.27 -7.89 9.72
C ALA A 146 -6.78 -8.24 9.84
N ALA A 147 -6.43 -9.48 9.57
CA ALA A 147 -5.05 -9.98 9.66
C ALA A 147 -4.17 -9.62 8.45
N GLU A 148 -4.79 -9.42 7.29
CA GLU A 148 -4.07 -9.24 6.03
C GLU A 148 -3.83 -7.78 5.68
N VAL A 149 -4.75 -6.88 6.09
CA VAL A 149 -4.73 -5.47 5.70
C VAL A 149 -4.07 -4.60 6.76
N ILE A 150 -3.11 -3.77 6.30
CA ILE A 150 -2.41 -2.80 7.15
C ILE A 150 -2.71 -1.39 6.63
N PRO A 151 -3.53 -0.58 7.32
CA PRO A 151 -3.67 0.82 7.01
C PRO A 151 -2.43 1.60 7.48
N ILE A 152 -1.72 2.20 6.54
CA ILE A 152 -0.53 3.02 6.82
C ILE A 152 -0.87 4.51 6.62
N LEU A 153 -0.47 5.33 7.58
CA LEU A 153 -0.59 6.77 7.48
C LEU A 153 0.38 7.33 6.42
N GLU A 154 -0.14 8.10 5.48
CA GLU A 154 0.62 8.87 4.49
C GLU A 154 0.56 10.36 4.84
N GLU A 155 1.63 10.92 5.41
CA GLU A 155 1.59 12.29 5.91
C GLU A 155 1.93 13.37 4.93
N THR A 156 2.56 13.03 3.82
CA THR A 156 3.05 14.03 2.86
C THR A 156 1.96 14.96 2.34
N THR A 157 0.70 14.56 2.47
CA THR A 157 -0.44 15.33 1.97
C THR A 157 -1.48 15.63 3.01
N ASP A 158 -1.32 15.11 4.22
CA ASP A 158 -2.31 15.27 5.28
C ASP A 158 -2.01 16.50 6.12
N LYS A 159 -2.93 17.45 6.13
CA LYS A 159 -2.86 18.62 7.00
C LYS A 159 -3.40 18.36 8.41
N THR A 160 -4.01 17.20 8.60
CA THR A 160 -4.73 16.83 9.81
C THR A 160 -4.24 15.48 10.32
N GLN A 161 -2.93 15.42 10.62
CA GLN A 161 -2.27 14.18 11.06
C GLN A 161 -2.98 13.51 12.23
N ASP A 162 -3.46 14.27 13.19
CA ASP A 162 -4.14 13.73 14.36
C ASP A 162 -5.42 12.98 13.97
N LEU A 163 -6.19 13.53 13.05
CA LEU A 163 -7.40 12.88 12.54
C LEU A 163 -7.06 11.62 11.73
N SER A 164 -5.99 11.66 10.95
CA SER A 164 -5.53 10.50 10.20
C SER A 164 -5.03 9.38 11.10
N ILE A 165 -4.32 9.70 12.17
CA ILE A 165 -3.91 8.73 13.21
C ILE A 165 -5.16 8.17 13.89
N ALA A 166 -6.09 9.03 14.32
CA ALA A 166 -7.33 8.62 14.95
C ALA A 166 -8.15 7.67 14.06
N GLY A 167 -8.19 7.92 12.75
CA GLY A 167 -8.85 7.01 11.81
C GLY A 167 -8.24 5.61 11.77
N ARG A 168 -6.90 5.49 11.77
CA ARG A 168 -6.22 4.19 11.80
C ARG A 168 -6.39 3.48 13.14
N MET A 169 -6.26 4.22 14.23
CA MET A 169 -6.53 3.70 15.57
C MET A 169 -7.99 3.25 15.70
N GLY A 170 -8.93 3.98 15.12
CA GLY A 170 -10.34 3.63 15.10
C GLY A 170 -10.60 2.28 14.41
N LEU A 171 -10.00 2.05 13.26
CA LEU A 171 -10.09 0.74 12.58
C LEU A 171 -9.51 -0.39 13.44
N TRP A 172 -8.38 -0.15 14.08
CA TRP A 172 -7.74 -1.13 14.95
C TRP A 172 -8.56 -1.40 16.20
N THR A 173 -9.02 -0.38 16.90
CA THR A 173 -9.81 -0.54 18.12
C THR A 173 -11.21 -1.12 17.86
N ALA A 174 -11.75 -0.91 16.67
CA ALA A 174 -12.99 -1.53 16.23
C ALA A 174 -12.83 -3.00 15.80
N GLY A 175 -11.61 -3.52 15.73
CA GLY A 175 -11.35 -4.88 15.25
C GLY A 175 -11.41 -5.03 13.72
N SER A 176 -11.48 -3.93 12.99
CA SER A 176 -11.49 -3.95 11.52
C SER A 176 -10.12 -4.36 10.94
N VAL A 177 -9.05 -4.11 11.68
CA VAL A 177 -7.68 -4.52 11.36
C VAL A 177 -6.91 -4.90 12.62
N ASP A 178 -5.97 -5.84 12.50
CA ASP A 178 -5.14 -6.30 13.63
C ASP A 178 -4.01 -5.34 13.99
N GLY A 179 -3.72 -4.41 13.12
CA GLY A 179 -2.69 -3.41 13.35
C GLY A 179 -2.66 -2.33 12.26
N TRP A 180 -1.94 -1.27 12.54
CA TRP A 180 -1.77 -0.15 11.64
C TRP A 180 -0.33 0.33 11.62
N GLY A 181 0.01 1.20 10.68
CA GLY A 181 1.36 1.71 10.53
C GLY A 181 1.44 3.18 10.13
N VAL A 182 2.67 3.66 10.09
CA VAL A 182 3.01 5.03 9.71
C VAL A 182 4.20 5.06 8.75
N ARG A 183 4.17 5.98 7.82
CA ARG A 183 5.32 6.30 6.99
C ARG A 183 6.20 7.31 7.72
N CYS A 184 7.50 7.02 7.83
CA CYS A 184 8.51 7.88 8.43
C CYS A 184 9.65 8.10 7.42
N SER A 185 9.42 8.89 6.40
CA SER A 185 10.31 9.01 5.25
C SER A 185 11.02 10.37 5.20
N ARG A 186 12.15 10.42 4.48
CA ARG A 186 12.98 11.64 4.38
C ARG A 186 12.29 12.81 3.69
N ASP A 187 11.32 12.56 2.86
CA ASP A 187 10.60 13.58 2.13
C ASP A 187 9.43 14.19 2.94
N ASP A 188 9.05 13.57 4.07
CA ASP A 188 7.99 14.10 4.93
C ASP A 188 8.22 15.58 5.33
N PRO A 189 9.40 15.98 5.80
CA PRO A 189 9.67 17.37 6.17
C PRO A 189 9.83 18.31 4.97
N SER A 190 9.90 17.81 3.73
CA SER A 190 10.00 18.67 2.55
C SER A 190 8.67 19.32 2.17
N PHE A 191 7.55 18.86 2.73
CA PHE A 191 6.23 19.42 2.50
C PHE A 191 5.89 20.50 3.51
N ASP A 192 5.21 21.55 3.08
CA ASP A 192 4.89 22.71 3.93
C ASP A 192 4.16 22.36 5.23
N ARG A 193 3.44 21.25 5.23
CA ARG A 193 2.69 20.77 6.40
C ARG A 193 3.56 20.26 7.52
N SER A 194 4.72 19.73 7.18
CA SER A 194 5.71 19.28 8.15
C SER A 194 6.60 20.44 8.63
N ARG A 195 6.54 21.61 7.98
CA ARG A 195 7.37 22.77 8.27
C ARG A 195 6.92 23.59 9.47
N GLN A 196 5.78 23.33 10.04
CA GLN A 196 5.38 23.98 11.29
C GLN A 196 6.41 23.77 12.42
N PHE A 197 7.34 22.84 12.24
CA PHE A 197 8.47 22.57 13.11
C PHE A 197 9.82 22.75 12.39
N SER A 198 9.89 23.69 11.46
CA SER A 198 11.02 23.87 10.54
C SER A 198 12.36 24.13 11.19
N SER A 199 12.40 24.61 12.43
CA SER A 199 13.63 24.79 13.22
C SER A 199 14.22 23.48 13.73
N GLN A 200 13.51 22.37 13.59
CA GLN A 200 13.98 21.08 14.11
C GLN A 200 14.77 20.30 13.07
N LYS A 201 15.79 19.59 13.54
CA LYS A 201 16.54 18.68 12.70
C LYS A 201 15.62 17.53 12.22
N LEU A 202 15.81 17.10 10.97
CA LEU A 202 15.05 16.01 10.37
C LEU A 202 15.04 14.74 11.25
N SER A 203 16.17 14.36 11.81
CA SER A 203 16.28 13.21 12.70
C SER A 203 15.36 13.31 13.92
N ASN A 204 15.23 14.49 14.52
CA ASN A 204 14.34 14.70 15.66
C ASN A 204 12.86 14.60 15.26
N HIS A 205 12.52 15.09 14.08
CA HIS A 205 11.16 14.99 13.55
C HIS A 205 10.77 13.52 13.32
N VAL A 206 11.62 12.76 12.62
CA VAL A 206 11.39 11.34 12.36
C VAL A 206 11.30 10.54 13.66
N LEU A 207 12.22 10.77 14.59
CA LEU A 207 12.22 10.07 15.88
C LEU A 207 10.92 10.32 16.66
N ARG A 208 10.53 11.59 16.80
CA ARG A 208 9.31 11.96 17.53
C ARG A 208 8.07 11.32 16.93
N LYS A 209 7.91 11.37 15.61
CA LYS A 209 6.81 10.76 14.90
C LYS A 209 6.78 9.26 15.10
N THR A 210 7.93 8.61 15.00
CA THR A 210 8.06 7.18 15.26
C THR A 210 7.63 6.83 16.67
N VAL A 211 8.19 7.51 17.68
CA VAL A 211 7.86 7.28 19.09
C VAL A 211 6.38 7.53 19.37
N TYR A 212 5.84 8.64 18.87
CA TYR A 212 4.44 8.97 19.03
C TYR A 212 3.51 7.89 18.41
N SER A 213 3.81 7.48 17.18
CA SER A 213 3.00 6.45 16.51
C SER A 213 3.05 5.10 17.22
N LEU A 214 4.22 4.69 17.69
CA LEU A 214 4.37 3.48 18.49
C LEU A 214 3.61 3.57 19.81
N ALA A 215 3.67 4.71 20.50
CA ALA A 215 2.90 4.95 21.70
C ALA A 215 1.37 4.90 21.47
N CYS A 216 0.93 5.26 20.27
CA CYS A 216 -0.46 5.13 19.83
C CYS A 216 -0.82 3.73 19.29
N GLY A 217 0.07 2.75 19.38
CA GLY A 217 -0.18 1.36 19.00
C GLY A 217 0.13 0.99 17.55
N ALA A 218 0.87 1.84 16.82
CA ALA A 218 1.34 1.45 15.48
C ALA A 218 2.28 0.23 15.57
N LYS A 219 2.05 -0.76 14.74
CA LYS A 219 2.88 -1.98 14.66
C LYS A 219 3.88 -1.94 13.50
N TYR A 220 3.64 -1.07 12.52
CA TYR A 220 4.41 -1.02 11.29
C TYR A 220 5.00 0.37 11.08
N ILE A 221 6.30 0.43 10.84
CA ILE A 221 6.99 1.66 10.44
C ILE A 221 7.54 1.44 9.03
N HIS A 222 7.07 2.23 8.09
CA HIS A 222 7.51 2.22 6.71
C HIS A 222 8.43 3.42 6.46
N ASN A 223 9.67 3.17 6.05
CA ASN A 223 10.67 4.20 5.76
C ASN A 223 11.02 4.22 4.26
#